data_add0eca58a1ba1210461273513738573
#
_entry.id   add0eca58a1ba1210461273513738573
#
_cell.length_a   1.000
_cell.length_b   1.000
_cell.length_c   1.000
_cell.angle_alpha   90.00
_cell.angle_beta   90.00
_cell.angle_gamma   90.00
#
_symmetry.space_group_name_H-M   'P 1'
#
loop_
_entity.id
_entity.type
_entity.pdbx_description
1 polymer ?
#
loop_
_entity_poly.entity_id
_entity_poly.type
_entity_poly.pdbx_seq_one_letter_code
_entity_poly.pdbx_strand_id
1 'polypeptide(L)'
;DGLNRLLYKCPHCGTEGNMVGKGIKLTCHNCGAEYELTETGFLKADNAIFTHVPDWYAWQRQQVREELENGTYCLDTDVDIAIQVDYKAIYKVGKGHLVHDENGFHLTGGDGKLDYSQSPTFSHTLYSDYYWYELGDIICIGNKKCLYYCFPEAKGVVAKTRLATEELYKLVTKSGLSV
;
A
#
# COMPACT_ATOMS: atom_id res chain seq x y z
N ASP A 1 2.15 5.44 -17.45
CA ASP A 1 2.84 4.51 -16.55
C ASP A 1 2.33 4.69 -15.12
N GLY A 2 2.40 3.65 -14.29
CA GLY A 2 2.06 3.76 -12.86
C GLY A 2 0.78 3.04 -12.42
N LEU A 3 -0.07 2.57 -13.33
CA LEU A 3 -1.28 1.82 -12.99
C LEU A 3 -0.96 0.54 -12.18
N ASN A 4 0.21 -0.05 -12.40
CA ASN A 4 0.74 -1.20 -11.64
C ASN A 4 0.99 -0.91 -10.15
N ARG A 5 1.12 0.35 -9.75
CA ARG A 5 1.26 0.74 -8.35
C ARG A 5 -0.07 0.64 -7.60
N LEU A 6 -1.17 0.88 -8.32
CA LEU A 6 -2.53 0.74 -7.82
C LEU A 6 -3.03 -0.70 -7.96
N LEU A 7 -2.85 -1.30 -9.14
CA LEU A 7 -3.24 -2.68 -9.47
C LEU A 7 -2.04 -3.61 -9.25
N TYR A 8 -1.71 -3.87 -7.99
CA TYR A 8 -0.50 -4.56 -7.55
C TYR A 8 -0.62 -6.10 -7.59
N LYS A 9 -1.85 -6.65 -7.56
CA LYS A 9 -2.13 -8.09 -7.53
C LYS A 9 -2.72 -8.55 -8.85
N CYS A 10 -2.08 -9.52 -9.49
CA CYS A 10 -2.55 -10.08 -10.74
C CYS A 10 -3.81 -10.93 -10.53
N PRO A 11 -4.92 -10.70 -11.25
CA PRO A 11 -6.14 -11.49 -11.05
C PRO A 11 -6.06 -12.90 -11.64
N HIS A 12 -5.12 -13.16 -12.57
CA HIS A 12 -4.95 -14.47 -13.19
C HIS A 12 -4.15 -15.46 -12.33
N CYS A 13 -3.09 -14.98 -11.67
CA CYS A 13 -2.18 -15.85 -10.92
C CYS A 13 -2.07 -15.53 -9.44
N GLY A 14 -2.72 -14.46 -8.96
CA GLY A 14 -2.71 -14.03 -7.57
C GLY A 14 -1.39 -13.40 -7.09
N THR A 15 -0.34 -13.35 -7.94
CA THR A 15 0.97 -12.82 -7.55
C THR A 15 0.89 -11.32 -7.33
N GLU A 16 1.53 -10.84 -6.26
CA GLU A 16 1.65 -9.42 -5.90
C GLU A 16 3.01 -8.85 -6.29
N GLY A 17 3.06 -7.54 -6.58
CA GLY A 17 4.29 -6.81 -6.88
C GLY A 17 4.95 -7.09 -8.23
N ASN A 18 4.38 -8.00 -9.03
CA ASN A 18 4.91 -8.38 -10.35
C ASN A 18 4.15 -7.75 -11.54
N MET A 19 3.25 -6.83 -11.27
CA MET A 19 2.61 -6.04 -12.31
C MET A 19 3.53 -4.92 -12.78
N VAL A 20 3.66 -4.73 -14.08
CA VAL A 20 4.49 -3.68 -14.70
C VAL A 20 3.66 -2.90 -15.70
N GLY A 21 3.59 -1.58 -15.51
CA GLY A 21 2.94 -0.64 -16.42
C GLY A 21 3.95 0.02 -17.36
N LYS A 22 3.68 -0.02 -18.66
CA LYS A 22 4.48 0.67 -19.66
C LYS A 22 3.58 1.23 -20.76
N GLY A 23 3.55 2.55 -20.90
CA GLY A 23 2.61 3.22 -21.79
C GLY A 23 1.18 2.87 -21.40
N ILE A 24 0.41 2.32 -22.34
CA ILE A 24 -0.98 1.89 -22.11
C ILE A 24 -1.10 0.43 -21.63
N LYS A 25 0.01 -0.30 -21.53
CA LYS A 25 0.01 -1.73 -21.18
C LYS A 25 0.30 -1.96 -19.72
N LEU A 26 -0.39 -2.93 -19.15
CA LEU A 26 -0.19 -3.47 -17.82
C LEU A 26 0.03 -4.97 -17.93
N THR A 27 1.24 -5.43 -17.61
CA THR A 27 1.66 -6.83 -17.82
C THR A 27 2.07 -7.47 -16.50
N CYS A 28 1.62 -8.68 -16.25
CA CYS A 28 2.11 -9.51 -15.14
C CYS A 28 3.36 -10.27 -15.57
N HIS A 29 4.50 -9.98 -14.96
CA HIS A 29 5.75 -10.66 -15.25
C HIS A 29 5.83 -12.11 -14.73
N ASN A 30 4.86 -12.53 -13.90
CA ASN A 30 4.81 -13.89 -13.40
C ASN A 30 4.09 -14.84 -14.37
N CYS A 31 2.90 -14.47 -14.89
CA CYS A 31 2.10 -15.33 -15.75
C CYS A 31 1.94 -14.83 -17.19
N GLY A 32 2.47 -13.66 -17.51
CA GLY A 32 2.40 -13.07 -18.85
C GLY A 32 1.05 -12.44 -19.21
N ALA A 33 0.07 -12.40 -18.30
CA ALA A 33 -1.20 -11.74 -18.58
C ALA A 33 -0.98 -10.25 -18.89
N GLU A 34 -1.55 -9.78 -20.00
CA GLU A 34 -1.40 -8.41 -20.48
C GLU A 34 -2.77 -7.74 -20.63
N TYR A 35 -2.88 -6.52 -20.15
CA TYR A 35 -4.02 -5.64 -20.30
C TYR A 35 -3.61 -4.35 -21.01
N GLU A 36 -4.48 -3.81 -21.83
CA GLU A 36 -4.33 -2.52 -22.47
C GLU A 36 -5.37 -1.54 -21.92
N LEU A 37 -4.90 -0.37 -21.46
CA LEU A 37 -5.78 0.72 -21.05
C LEU A 37 -6.22 1.52 -22.28
N THR A 38 -7.52 1.57 -22.51
CA THR A 38 -8.11 2.33 -23.61
C THR A 38 -8.22 3.81 -23.28
N GLU A 39 -8.41 4.66 -24.29
CA GLU A 39 -8.65 6.11 -24.13
C GLU A 39 -9.89 6.41 -23.30
N THR A 40 -10.87 5.49 -23.28
CA THR A 40 -12.09 5.61 -22.47
C THR A 40 -11.95 5.08 -21.04
N GLY A 41 -10.75 4.66 -20.63
CA GLY A 41 -10.47 4.18 -19.27
C GLY A 41 -10.82 2.70 -19.02
N PHE A 42 -11.20 1.95 -20.06
CA PHE A 42 -11.43 0.51 -19.94
C PHE A 42 -10.14 -0.28 -20.10
N LEU A 43 -10.12 -1.48 -19.54
CA LEU A 43 -9.06 -2.45 -19.69
C LEU A 43 -9.47 -3.53 -20.71
N LYS A 44 -8.63 -3.80 -21.69
CA LYS A 44 -8.81 -4.87 -22.67
C LYS A 44 -7.72 -5.91 -22.54
N ALA A 45 -8.10 -7.20 -22.63
CA ALA A 45 -7.22 -8.36 -22.72
C ALA A 45 -7.98 -9.50 -23.39
N ASP A 46 -7.28 -10.47 -23.98
CA ASP A 46 -7.92 -11.64 -24.61
C ASP A 46 -8.77 -12.44 -23.61
N ASN A 47 -8.32 -12.55 -22.37
CA ASN A 47 -9.03 -13.21 -21.27
C ASN A 47 -9.19 -12.23 -20.08
N ALA A 48 -9.77 -11.07 -20.30
CA ALA A 48 -9.94 -10.05 -19.27
C ALA A 48 -10.84 -10.56 -18.14
N ILE A 49 -10.31 -10.63 -16.91
CA ILE A 49 -11.10 -10.88 -15.70
C ILE A 49 -11.81 -9.58 -15.29
N PHE A 50 -11.11 -8.46 -15.42
CA PHE A 50 -11.65 -7.13 -15.15
C PHE A 50 -11.50 -6.24 -16.39
N THR A 51 -12.57 -5.53 -16.71
CA THR A 51 -12.60 -4.53 -17.79
C THR A 51 -12.55 -3.10 -17.27
N HIS A 52 -12.65 -2.90 -15.94
CA HIS A 52 -12.59 -1.60 -15.28
C HIS A 52 -11.58 -1.61 -14.14
N VAL A 53 -10.84 -0.52 -14.00
CA VAL A 53 -9.89 -0.32 -12.90
C VAL A 53 -10.57 -0.36 -11.52
N PRO A 54 -11.76 0.30 -11.31
CA PRO A 54 -12.45 0.23 -10.03
C PRO A 54 -12.86 -1.18 -9.60
N ASP A 55 -13.28 -2.04 -10.53
CA ASP A 55 -13.68 -3.42 -10.22
C ASP A 55 -12.48 -4.26 -9.78
N TRP A 56 -11.34 -4.12 -10.47
CA TRP A 56 -10.10 -4.76 -10.07
C TRP A 56 -9.64 -4.28 -8.70
N TYR A 57 -9.70 -2.97 -8.45
CA TYR A 57 -9.33 -2.39 -7.16
C TYR A 57 -10.26 -2.85 -6.03
N ALA A 58 -11.57 -2.98 -6.30
CA ALA A 58 -12.54 -3.52 -5.34
C ALA A 58 -12.26 -4.99 -5.02
N TRP A 59 -11.89 -5.80 -6.03
CA TRP A 59 -11.46 -7.18 -5.80
C TRP A 59 -10.19 -7.26 -4.93
N GLN A 60 -9.18 -6.42 -5.18
CA GLN A 60 -7.99 -6.35 -4.33
C GLN A 60 -8.35 -6.01 -2.88
N ARG A 61 -9.28 -5.07 -2.67
CA ARG A 61 -9.80 -4.72 -1.34
C ARG A 61 -10.43 -5.92 -0.64
N GLN A 62 -11.23 -6.69 -1.36
CA GLN A 62 -11.84 -7.91 -0.81
C GLN A 62 -10.78 -8.94 -0.42
N GLN A 63 -9.75 -9.14 -1.24
CA GLN A 63 -8.65 -10.05 -0.93
C GLN A 63 -7.90 -9.62 0.34
N VAL A 64 -7.60 -8.33 0.50
CA VAL A 64 -6.96 -7.81 1.70
C VAL A 64 -7.84 -7.98 2.93
N ARG A 65 -9.15 -7.77 2.78
CA ARG A 65 -10.12 -7.99 3.86
C ARG A 65 -10.12 -9.46 4.32
N GLU A 66 -10.13 -10.40 3.38
CA GLU A 66 -10.03 -11.83 3.68
C GLU A 66 -8.72 -12.20 4.39
N GLU A 67 -7.60 -11.61 3.96
CA GLU A 67 -6.30 -11.79 4.64
C GLU A 67 -6.34 -11.28 6.09
N LEU A 68 -6.99 -10.14 6.35
CA LEU A 68 -7.16 -9.60 7.70
C LEU A 68 -8.07 -10.48 8.57
N GLU A 69 -9.22 -10.91 8.03
CA GLU A 69 -10.19 -11.78 8.74
C GLU A 69 -9.59 -13.16 9.07
N ASN A 70 -8.68 -13.66 8.22
CA ASN A 70 -7.99 -14.94 8.42
C ASN A 70 -6.68 -14.81 9.23
N GLY A 71 -6.27 -13.58 9.61
CA GLY A 71 -5.02 -13.34 10.36
C GLY A 71 -3.76 -13.64 9.54
N THR A 72 -3.83 -13.55 8.20
CA THR A 72 -2.69 -13.81 7.31
C THR A 72 -2.07 -12.53 6.74
N TYR A 73 -2.72 -11.39 6.93
CA TYR A 73 -2.17 -10.11 6.50
C TYR A 73 -1.01 -9.69 7.39
N CYS A 74 0.13 -9.39 6.78
CA CYS A 74 1.25 -8.72 7.41
C CYS A 74 2.07 -7.98 6.36
N LEU A 75 2.36 -6.70 6.59
CA LEU A 75 3.44 -5.98 5.95
C LEU A 75 4.64 -6.04 6.89
N ASP A 76 5.77 -6.52 6.39
CA ASP A 76 7.04 -6.60 7.10
C ASP A 76 8.13 -6.24 6.09
N THR A 77 8.71 -5.02 6.20
CA THR A 77 9.64 -4.51 5.20
C THR A 77 10.61 -3.49 5.77
N ASP A 78 11.82 -3.50 5.24
CA ASP A 78 12.76 -2.43 5.45
C ASP A 78 12.31 -1.16 4.71
N VAL A 79 12.62 0.01 5.30
CA VAL A 79 12.25 1.32 4.76
C VAL A 79 13.40 2.31 4.87
N ASP A 80 13.49 3.20 3.91
CA ASP A 80 14.16 4.49 4.12
C ASP A 80 13.17 5.44 4.81
N ILE A 81 13.61 6.15 5.83
CA ILE A 81 12.75 7.05 6.62
C ILE A 81 13.18 8.50 6.37
N ALA A 82 12.19 9.34 6.08
CA ALA A 82 12.34 10.79 6.09
C ALA A 82 11.30 11.43 7.01
N ILE A 83 11.61 12.62 7.52
CA ILE A 83 10.68 13.45 8.29
C ILE A 83 10.55 14.83 7.66
N GLN A 84 9.39 15.42 7.79
CA GLN A 84 9.18 16.81 7.43
C GLN A 84 9.23 17.69 8.67
N VAL A 85 10.07 18.71 8.63
CA VAL A 85 10.24 19.68 9.71
C VAL A 85 9.85 21.06 9.18
N ASP A 86 9.00 21.77 9.92
CA ASP A 86 8.59 23.16 9.66
C ASP A 86 7.98 23.41 8.28
N TYR A 87 7.37 22.40 7.64
CA TYR A 87 6.78 22.47 6.30
C TYR A 87 7.73 22.95 5.19
N LYS A 88 9.04 23.07 5.48
CA LYS A 88 10.02 23.67 4.56
C LYS A 88 11.05 22.70 4.02
N ALA A 89 11.37 21.66 4.78
CA ALA A 89 12.43 20.75 4.43
C ALA A 89 12.09 19.30 4.84
N ILE A 90 12.58 18.38 4.03
CA ILE A 90 12.50 16.95 4.29
C ILE A 90 13.89 16.49 4.67
N TYR A 91 13.99 15.84 5.82
CA TYR A 91 15.24 15.32 6.35
C TYR A 91 15.24 13.81 6.29
N LYS A 92 16.28 13.24 5.69
CA LYS A 92 16.51 11.79 5.70
C LYS A 92 16.97 11.37 7.09
N VAL A 93 16.21 10.51 7.76
CA VAL A 93 16.52 9.95 9.09
C VAL A 93 17.47 8.76 8.96
N GLY A 94 17.30 7.95 7.92
CA GLY A 94 18.09 6.76 7.67
C GLY A 94 17.24 5.53 7.41
N LYS A 95 17.82 4.35 7.64
CA LYS A 95 17.13 3.07 7.52
C LYS A 95 16.27 2.77 8.72
N GLY A 96 15.20 2.01 8.47
CA GLY A 96 14.30 1.50 9.49
C GLY A 96 13.55 0.28 9.02
N HIS A 97 12.66 -0.18 9.86
CA HIS A 97 11.84 -1.35 9.63
C HIS A 97 10.38 -1.02 9.94
N LEU A 98 9.48 -1.32 9.02
CA LEU A 98 8.04 -1.04 9.12
C LEU A 98 7.26 -2.34 9.11
N VAL A 99 6.48 -2.53 10.16
CA VAL A 99 5.49 -3.61 10.26
C VAL A 99 4.09 -3.00 10.27
N HIS A 100 3.13 -3.63 9.58
CA HIS A 100 1.71 -3.34 9.68
C HIS A 100 0.93 -4.65 9.70
N ASP A 101 0.24 -4.89 10.79
CA ASP A 101 -0.56 -6.07 11.05
C ASP A 101 -1.88 -5.72 11.76
N GLU A 102 -2.52 -6.68 12.42
CA GLU A 102 -3.75 -6.50 13.20
C GLU A 102 -3.60 -5.52 14.37
N ASN A 103 -2.38 -5.26 14.84
CA ASN A 103 -2.07 -4.33 15.93
C ASN A 103 -1.84 -2.89 15.42
N GLY A 104 -1.85 -2.68 14.09
CA GLY A 104 -1.57 -1.40 13.44
C GLY A 104 -0.14 -1.28 12.96
N PHE A 105 0.39 -0.06 12.95
CA PHE A 105 1.76 0.19 12.48
C PHE A 105 2.77 0.17 13.63
N HIS A 106 3.94 -0.41 13.35
CA HIS A 106 5.13 -0.30 14.18
C HIS A 106 6.33 0.04 13.30
N LEU A 107 6.96 1.16 13.58
CA LEU A 107 8.14 1.68 12.87
C LEU A 107 9.32 1.78 13.84
N THR A 108 10.41 1.11 13.51
CA THR A 108 11.69 1.21 14.21
C THR A 108 12.76 1.75 13.27
N GLY A 109 13.81 2.39 13.81
CA GLY A 109 14.89 2.92 12.98
C GLY A 109 15.80 3.89 13.71
N GLY A 110 16.56 4.67 12.94
CA GLY A 110 17.45 5.71 13.50
C GLY A 110 18.47 5.18 14.51
N ASP A 111 19.08 4.02 14.22
CA ASP A 111 20.02 3.33 15.10
C ASP A 111 19.44 3.06 16.51
N GLY A 112 18.18 2.63 16.56
CA GLY A 112 17.47 2.33 17.80
C GLY A 112 16.88 3.52 18.53
N LYS A 113 16.93 4.72 17.96
CA LYS A 113 16.38 5.95 18.56
C LYS A 113 14.93 6.21 18.18
N LEU A 114 14.44 5.56 17.13
CA LEU A 114 13.07 5.64 16.66
C LEU A 114 12.36 4.34 16.98
N ASP A 115 11.28 4.45 17.75
CA ASP A 115 10.31 3.41 18.04
C ASP A 115 8.94 4.09 18.09
N TYR A 116 8.11 3.85 17.08
CA TYR A 116 6.80 4.48 16.92
C TYR A 116 5.73 3.46 16.60
N SER A 117 4.65 3.47 17.36
CA SER A 117 3.49 2.64 17.12
C SER A 117 2.24 3.48 16.87
N GLN A 118 1.38 3.00 15.99
CA GLN A 118 0.11 3.63 15.65
C GLN A 118 -0.99 2.57 15.63
N SER A 119 -2.00 2.74 16.50
CA SER A 119 -3.10 1.77 16.61
C SER A 119 -3.96 1.68 15.35
N PRO A 120 -4.68 0.56 15.11
CA PRO A 120 -5.57 0.38 13.95
C PRO A 120 -6.68 1.43 13.86
N THR A 121 -7.09 2.01 14.99
CA THR A 121 -8.16 3.01 15.08
C THR A 121 -7.67 4.46 15.01
N PHE A 122 -6.36 4.67 14.87
CA PHE A 122 -5.79 6.01 14.84
C PHE A 122 -6.26 6.82 13.62
N SER A 123 -6.37 6.17 12.46
CA SER A 123 -6.85 6.80 11.23
C SER A 123 -7.67 5.82 10.39
N HIS A 124 -8.77 6.30 9.81
CA HIS A 124 -9.62 5.52 8.92
C HIS A 124 -9.02 5.29 7.52
N THR A 125 -7.93 5.97 7.20
CA THR A 125 -7.21 5.83 5.92
C THR A 125 -5.72 6.12 6.12
N LEU A 126 -4.92 5.71 5.15
CA LEU A 126 -3.49 5.92 5.14
C LEU A 126 -3.14 7.05 4.17
N TYR A 127 -2.34 8.01 4.60
CA TYR A 127 -1.68 8.91 3.69
C TYR A 127 -0.56 8.15 2.96
N SER A 128 -0.71 8.05 1.66
CA SER A 128 0.25 7.38 0.78
C SER A 128 0.31 8.10 -0.55
N ASP A 129 1.47 8.09 -1.17
CA ASP A 129 1.68 8.69 -2.47
C ASP A 129 2.60 7.79 -3.31
N TYR A 130 2.54 8.00 -4.64
CA TYR A 130 3.31 7.24 -5.59
C TYR A 130 4.29 8.14 -6.31
N TYR A 131 5.55 7.71 -6.39
CA TYR A 131 6.63 8.47 -7.03
C TYR A 131 6.82 9.86 -6.43
N TRP A 132 6.67 9.96 -5.10
CA TRP A 132 6.70 11.20 -4.34
C TRP A 132 8.03 11.93 -4.51
N TYR A 133 7.98 13.17 -5.06
CA TYR A 133 9.15 13.95 -5.45
C TYR A 133 10.23 13.15 -6.22
N GLU A 134 9.81 12.20 -7.05
CA GLU A 134 10.70 11.31 -7.82
C GLU A 134 11.60 10.40 -6.96
N LEU A 135 11.38 10.36 -5.64
CA LEU A 135 12.16 9.54 -4.71
C LEU A 135 11.62 8.10 -4.60
N GLY A 136 10.30 7.94 -4.67
CA GLY A 136 9.66 6.63 -4.57
C GLY A 136 8.23 6.67 -4.03
N ASP A 137 7.65 5.49 -3.90
CA ASP A 137 6.33 5.33 -3.31
C ASP A 137 6.45 5.41 -1.79
N ILE A 138 5.50 6.07 -1.13
CA ILE A 138 5.57 6.31 0.32
C ILE A 138 4.35 5.79 1.07
N ILE A 139 4.61 5.36 2.30
CA ILE A 139 3.66 5.17 3.38
C ILE A 139 3.96 6.23 4.44
N CYS A 140 2.97 7.08 4.74
CA CYS A 140 3.16 8.15 5.72
C CYS A 140 2.37 7.83 6.99
N ILE A 141 3.07 7.69 8.10
CA ILE A 141 2.51 7.48 9.44
C ILE A 141 3.04 8.53 10.40
N GLY A 142 2.36 8.73 11.52
CA GLY A 142 2.78 9.71 12.50
C GLY A 142 1.62 10.46 13.14
N ASN A 143 1.94 11.55 13.80
CA ASN A 143 0.99 12.37 14.53
C ASN A 143 1.23 13.87 14.28
N LYS A 144 0.50 14.74 14.98
CA LYS A 144 0.62 16.20 14.84
C LYS A 144 2.02 16.76 15.13
N LYS A 145 2.90 16.01 15.82
CA LYS A 145 4.24 16.45 16.16
C LYS A 145 5.28 16.01 15.13
N CYS A 146 5.10 14.84 14.54
CA CYS A 146 6.03 14.29 13.57
C CYS A 146 5.30 13.38 12.59
N LEU A 147 5.59 13.53 11.30
CA LEU A 147 5.20 12.63 10.22
C LEU A 147 6.43 11.92 9.70
N TYR A 148 6.35 10.61 9.63
CA TYR A 148 7.38 9.73 9.08
C TYR A 148 6.96 9.33 7.66
N TYR A 149 7.80 9.66 6.69
CA TYR A 149 7.67 9.27 5.29
C TYR A 149 8.52 8.02 5.09
N CYS A 150 7.86 6.88 5.01
CA CYS A 150 8.51 5.58 4.88
C CYS A 150 8.51 5.18 3.40
N PHE A 151 9.70 4.93 2.84
CA PHE A 151 9.90 4.42 1.48
C PHE A 151 10.16 2.92 1.55
N PRO A 152 9.16 2.03 1.29
CA PRO A 152 9.33 0.59 1.41
C PRO A 152 10.30 0.05 0.36
N GLU A 153 11.18 -0.89 0.75
CA GLU A 153 11.98 -1.64 -0.21
C GLU A 153 11.14 -2.67 -0.98
N ALA A 154 10.11 -3.21 -0.35
CA ALA A 154 9.16 -4.11 -0.99
C ALA A 154 8.31 -3.38 -2.04
N LYS A 155 8.15 -4.00 -3.22
CA LYS A 155 7.41 -3.42 -4.34
C LYS A 155 5.91 -3.69 -4.25
N GLY A 156 5.09 -2.71 -4.68
CA GLY A 156 3.64 -2.86 -4.80
C GLY A 156 2.89 -2.89 -3.46
N VAL A 157 3.57 -2.63 -2.33
CA VAL A 157 2.97 -2.75 -1.00
C VAL A 157 2.14 -1.54 -0.60
N VAL A 158 2.38 -0.36 -1.17
CA VAL A 158 1.74 0.89 -0.74
C VAL A 158 0.22 0.85 -0.92
N ALA A 159 -0.28 0.42 -2.07
CA ALA A 159 -1.71 0.26 -2.32
C ALA A 159 -2.34 -0.80 -1.40
N LYS A 160 -1.67 -1.94 -1.21
CA LYS A 160 -2.12 -3.00 -0.30
C LYS A 160 -2.23 -2.49 1.13
N THR A 161 -1.21 -1.80 1.62
CA THR A 161 -1.16 -1.25 2.99
C THR A 161 -2.25 -0.22 3.21
N ARG A 162 -2.54 0.64 2.21
CA ARG A 162 -3.66 1.57 2.29
C ARG A 162 -5.00 0.84 2.42
N LEU A 163 -5.24 -0.15 1.57
CA LEU A 163 -6.46 -0.97 1.64
C LEU A 163 -6.57 -1.67 3.00
N ALA A 164 -5.47 -2.24 3.49
CA ALA A 164 -5.42 -2.91 4.78
C ALA A 164 -5.73 -1.96 5.95
N THR A 165 -5.17 -0.75 5.95
CA THR A 165 -5.49 0.27 6.97
C THR A 165 -6.98 0.59 7.00
N GLU A 166 -7.61 0.78 5.83
CA GLU A 166 -9.02 1.10 5.72
C GLU A 166 -9.92 -0.07 6.16
N GLU A 167 -9.60 -1.31 5.77
CA GLU A 167 -10.39 -2.49 6.15
C GLU A 167 -10.18 -2.88 7.62
N LEU A 168 -8.96 -2.77 8.14
CA LEU A 168 -8.64 -3.03 9.55
C LEU A 168 -9.38 -2.06 10.46
N TYR A 169 -9.39 -0.75 10.13
CA TYR A 169 -10.18 0.25 10.85
C TYR A 169 -11.66 -0.14 10.94
N LYS A 170 -12.26 -0.58 9.81
CA LYS A 170 -13.66 -1.01 9.76
C LYS A 170 -13.92 -2.26 10.60
N LEU A 171 -13.00 -3.23 10.57
CA LEU A 171 -13.14 -4.47 11.36
C LEU A 171 -13.11 -4.18 12.86
N VAL A 172 -12.10 -3.42 13.30
CA VAL A 172 -11.93 -3.10 14.74
C VAL A 172 -13.06 -2.21 15.26
N THR A 173 -13.50 -1.20 14.51
CA THR A 173 -14.57 -0.30 14.93
C THR A 173 -15.95 -0.97 14.92
N LYS A 174 -16.23 -1.90 14.01
CA LYS A 174 -17.48 -2.68 14.00
C LYS A 174 -17.54 -3.66 15.18
N SER A 175 -16.41 -4.30 15.52
CA SER A 175 -16.32 -5.20 16.67
C SER A 175 -16.55 -4.48 18.01
N GLY A 176 -16.19 -3.20 18.10
CA GLY A 176 -16.42 -2.35 19.28
C GLY A 176 -17.85 -1.81 19.43
N LEU A 177 -18.70 -1.94 18.40
CA LEU A 177 -20.11 -1.52 18.43
C LEU A 177 -21.07 -2.65 18.85
N SER A 178 -20.55 -3.82 19.18
CA SER A 178 -21.31 -5.01 19.59
C SER A 178 -21.30 -5.21 21.13
N VAL A 179 -21.38 -4.09 21.89
CA VAL A 179 -21.59 -4.11 23.34
C VAL A 179 -22.85 -3.31 23.70
#